data_da697240fbd535fc928c378a0ebcb7ad
#
_entry.id   da697240fbd535fc928c378a0ebcb7ad
#
_cell.length_a   1.000
_cell.length_b   1.000
_cell.length_c   1.000
_cell.angle_alpha   90.00
_cell.angle_beta   90.00
_cell.angle_gamma   90.00
#
_symmetry.space_group_name_H-M   'P 1'
#
loop_
_entity.id
_entity.type
_entity.pdbx_description
1 polymer ?
#
loop_
_entity_poly.entity_id
_entity_poly.type
_entity_poly.pdbx_seq_one_letter_code
_entity_poly.pdbx_strand_id
1 'polypeptide(L)'
;MKKILVIDNYDSFVHNAVQLLRESSEPVNITIQLNDRIDFEKFGDYDGVLLSPGPGIPEEAGDLMAAIGQIVRQRIPVLGICLGHQAICEAFGGEVSYAKELMHGKKKTIYTVGKSRIFEGLGDSFQAARYHSLAALKDKLPDVLKVTAEAEDGEIMAVEHTEYPIYG
;
A
#
# COMPACT_ATOMS: atom_id res chain seq x y z
N MET A 1 -4.40 -17.97 14.79
CA MET A 1 -4.92 -16.62 14.42
C MET A 1 -3.76 -15.76 14.01
N LYS A 2 -3.80 -15.24 12.79
CA LYS A 2 -2.73 -14.37 12.27
C LYS A 2 -2.74 -13.01 12.94
N LYS A 3 -1.56 -12.47 13.19
CA LYS A 3 -1.36 -11.16 13.81
C LYS A 3 -1.04 -10.13 12.74
N ILE A 4 -1.86 -9.10 12.60
CA ILE A 4 -1.71 -8.04 11.62
C ILE A 4 -1.42 -6.72 12.33
N LEU A 5 -0.34 -6.07 11.94
CA LEU A 5 -0.05 -4.69 12.34
C LEU A 5 -0.64 -3.73 11.30
N VAL A 6 -1.42 -2.78 11.75
CA VAL A 6 -1.88 -1.65 10.94
C VAL A 6 -1.12 -0.42 11.38
N ILE A 7 -0.33 0.14 10.46
CA ILE A 7 0.33 1.43 10.68
C ILE A 7 -0.62 2.53 10.20
N ASP A 8 -1.10 3.30 11.16
CA ASP A 8 -2.04 4.40 10.94
C ASP A 8 -1.27 5.68 10.63
N ASN A 9 -1.42 6.18 9.41
CA ASN A 9 -0.84 7.44 8.95
C ASN A 9 -1.75 8.64 9.23
N TYR A 10 -2.48 8.63 10.36
CA TYR A 10 -3.42 9.69 10.75
C TYR A 10 -4.54 9.91 9.72
N ASP A 11 -5.17 8.81 9.34
CA ASP A 11 -6.20 8.80 8.30
C ASP A 11 -7.52 8.18 8.79
N SER A 12 -8.65 8.81 8.43
CA SER A 12 -9.98 8.33 8.81
C SER A 12 -10.37 7.00 8.17
N PHE A 13 -9.80 6.64 7.01
CA PHE A 13 -10.06 5.36 6.31
C PHE A 13 -9.45 4.14 7.01
N VAL A 14 -8.59 4.32 8.01
CA VAL A 14 -8.02 3.21 8.79
C VAL A 14 -9.10 2.31 9.37
N HIS A 15 -10.18 2.90 9.90
CA HIS A 15 -11.28 2.13 10.49
C HIS A 15 -11.99 1.26 9.46
N ASN A 16 -12.16 1.73 8.23
CA ASN A 16 -12.74 0.94 7.14
C ASN A 16 -11.82 -0.24 6.77
N ALA A 17 -10.52 -0.01 6.68
CA ALA A 17 -9.55 -1.08 6.40
C ALA A 17 -9.54 -2.14 7.51
N VAL A 18 -9.57 -1.70 8.76
CA VAL A 18 -9.64 -2.62 9.92
C VAL A 18 -10.94 -3.43 9.90
N GLN A 19 -12.06 -2.81 9.55
CA GLN A 19 -13.33 -3.52 9.42
C GLN A 19 -13.26 -4.62 8.35
N LEU A 20 -12.72 -4.32 7.18
CA LEU A 20 -12.52 -5.31 6.11
C LEU A 20 -11.63 -6.47 6.55
N LEU A 21 -10.57 -6.19 7.31
CA LEU A 21 -9.73 -7.24 7.88
C LEU A 21 -10.49 -8.13 8.86
N ARG A 22 -11.36 -7.55 9.69
CA ARG A 22 -12.20 -8.30 10.65
C ARG A 22 -13.26 -9.16 9.96
N GLU A 23 -13.76 -8.72 8.83
CA GLU A 23 -14.76 -9.43 8.02
C GLU A 23 -14.15 -10.50 7.11
N SER A 24 -12.82 -10.62 7.08
CA SER A 24 -12.15 -11.65 6.28
C SER A 24 -12.54 -13.06 6.76
N SER A 25 -12.49 -14.02 5.85
CA SER A 25 -12.81 -15.42 6.16
C SER A 25 -11.85 -16.06 7.16
N GLU A 26 -10.65 -15.52 7.30
CA GLU A 26 -9.67 -15.96 8.29
C GLU A 26 -9.65 -15.02 9.50
N PRO A 27 -9.73 -15.57 10.72
CA PRO A 27 -9.68 -14.74 11.93
C PRO A 27 -8.30 -14.12 12.09
N VAL A 28 -8.28 -12.82 12.34
CA VAL A 28 -7.06 -12.02 12.51
C VAL A 28 -7.06 -11.29 13.85
N ASN A 29 -5.89 -11.17 14.45
CA ASN A 29 -5.65 -10.31 15.61
C ASN A 29 -5.00 -9.02 15.10
N ILE A 30 -5.65 -7.87 15.28
CA ILE A 30 -5.24 -6.60 14.72
C ILE A 30 -4.67 -5.71 15.80
N THR A 31 -3.45 -5.21 15.60
CA THR A 31 -2.83 -4.16 16.40
C THR A 31 -2.71 -2.91 15.54
N ILE A 32 -3.15 -1.77 16.05
CA ILE A 32 -3.05 -0.47 15.36
C ILE A 32 -2.01 0.36 16.08
N GLN A 33 -1.03 0.89 15.33
CA GLN A 33 -0.03 1.82 15.85
C GLN A 33 0.04 3.05 14.96
N LEU A 34 0.09 4.23 15.57
CA LEU A 34 0.33 5.48 14.85
C LEU A 34 1.74 5.49 14.27
N ASN A 35 1.92 6.10 13.10
CA ASN A 35 3.20 6.10 12.39
C ASN A 35 4.37 6.76 13.16
N ASP A 36 4.09 7.59 14.14
CA ASP A 36 5.07 8.22 15.03
C ASP A 36 5.20 7.52 16.40
N ARG A 37 4.54 6.37 16.58
CA ARG A 37 4.54 5.57 17.82
C ARG A 37 4.66 4.07 17.53
N ILE A 38 5.55 3.71 16.64
CA ILE A 38 5.75 2.33 16.20
C ILE A 38 6.67 1.61 17.18
N ASP A 39 6.25 0.44 17.65
CA ASP A 39 7.08 -0.47 18.44
C ASP A 39 7.86 -1.41 17.50
N PHE A 40 9.04 -0.98 17.11
CA PHE A 40 9.90 -1.74 16.19
C PHE A 40 10.40 -3.06 16.75
N GLU A 41 10.50 -3.21 18.06
CA GLU A 41 10.97 -4.44 18.70
C GLU A 41 10.01 -5.61 18.48
N LYS A 42 8.74 -5.30 18.27
CA LYS A 42 7.68 -6.30 18.08
C LYS A 42 7.39 -6.64 16.62
N PHE A 43 8.11 -6.09 15.66
CA PHE A 43 7.82 -6.35 14.24
C PHE A 43 7.85 -7.84 13.90
N GLY A 44 8.79 -8.60 14.44
CA GLY A 44 8.87 -10.04 14.22
C GLY A 44 7.69 -10.85 14.72
N ASP A 45 6.80 -10.27 15.53
CA ASP A 45 5.60 -10.94 16.06
C ASP A 45 4.43 -10.91 15.07
N TYR A 46 4.50 -10.13 14.01
CA TYR A 46 3.40 -9.97 13.06
C TYR A 46 3.57 -10.83 11.82
N ASP A 47 2.45 -11.39 11.36
CA ASP A 47 2.36 -12.19 10.13
C ASP A 47 2.16 -11.32 8.88
N GLY A 48 1.78 -10.07 9.06
CA GLY A 48 1.59 -9.12 7.98
C GLY A 48 1.41 -7.70 8.49
N VAL A 49 1.64 -6.73 7.60
CA VAL A 49 1.50 -5.30 7.90
C VAL A 49 0.62 -4.64 6.85
N LEU A 50 -0.29 -3.78 7.30
CA LEU A 50 -1.06 -2.86 6.46
C LEU A 50 -0.57 -1.44 6.70
N LEU A 51 -0.15 -0.75 5.64
CA LEU A 51 0.20 0.67 5.66
C LEU A 51 -1.00 1.46 5.15
N SER A 52 -1.57 2.29 6.00
CA SER A 52 -2.81 3.02 5.68
C SER A 52 -2.60 4.16 4.68
N PRO A 53 -3.67 4.66 4.07
CA PRO A 53 -3.67 6.00 3.50
C PRO A 53 -3.23 7.04 4.52
N GLY A 54 -2.93 8.24 4.08
CA GLY A 54 -2.59 9.36 4.95
C GLY A 54 -2.31 10.64 4.19
N PRO A 55 -2.23 11.77 4.91
CA PRO A 55 -1.94 13.07 4.31
C PRO A 55 -0.46 13.24 3.99
N GLY A 56 -0.15 14.19 3.11
CA GLY A 56 1.22 14.60 2.82
C GLY A 56 1.99 13.62 1.96
N ILE A 57 3.27 13.53 2.22
CA ILE A 57 4.23 12.69 1.50
C ILE A 57 4.87 11.67 2.45
N PRO A 58 5.40 10.55 1.93
CA PRO A 58 5.95 9.48 2.77
C PRO A 58 7.04 9.91 3.74
N GLU A 59 7.93 10.80 3.33
CA GLU A 59 9.07 11.25 4.16
C GLU A 59 8.62 12.06 5.38
N GLU A 60 7.45 12.67 5.33
CA GLU A 60 6.87 13.47 6.42
C GLU A 60 5.89 12.67 7.29
N ALA A 61 5.71 11.39 7.02
CA ALA A 61 4.76 10.50 7.69
C ALA A 61 5.39 9.77 8.89
N GLY A 62 5.92 10.50 9.86
CA GLY A 62 6.52 9.92 11.06
C GLY A 62 7.63 8.93 10.72
N ASP A 63 7.52 7.71 11.25
CA ASP A 63 8.50 6.63 11.06
C ASP A 63 8.11 5.65 9.95
N LEU A 64 7.20 6.03 9.05
CA LEU A 64 6.70 5.16 7.98
C LEU A 64 7.83 4.57 7.12
N MET A 65 8.78 5.38 6.68
CA MET A 65 9.89 4.92 5.84
C MET A 65 10.83 3.97 6.61
N ALA A 66 11.09 4.25 7.88
CA ALA A 66 11.84 3.35 8.75
C ALA A 66 11.14 2.01 8.96
N ALA A 67 9.81 2.05 9.10
CA ALA A 67 8.99 0.84 9.22
C ALA A 67 9.11 -0.04 7.97
N ILE A 68 9.05 0.53 6.78
CA ILE A 68 9.22 -0.21 5.52
C ILE A 68 10.61 -0.86 5.48
N GLY A 69 11.65 -0.17 5.91
CA GLY A 69 12.99 -0.73 6.01
C GLY A 69 13.04 -1.98 6.89
N GLN A 70 12.35 -1.99 8.03
CA GLN A 70 12.25 -3.17 8.91
C GLN A 70 11.43 -4.29 8.28
N ILE A 71 10.30 -3.96 7.66
CA ILE A 71 9.43 -4.91 6.96
C ILE A 71 10.23 -5.67 5.89
N VAL A 72 11.00 -4.95 5.08
CA VAL A 72 11.81 -5.55 4.01
C VAL A 72 12.90 -6.46 4.60
N ARG A 73 13.64 -5.98 5.62
CA ARG A 73 14.69 -6.80 6.26
C ARG A 73 14.17 -8.09 6.85
N GLN A 74 13.00 -8.05 7.47
CA GLN A 74 12.37 -9.21 8.11
C GLN A 74 11.48 -10.01 7.17
N ARG A 75 11.31 -9.57 5.92
CA ARG A 75 10.49 -10.22 4.89
C ARG A 75 9.03 -10.40 5.32
N ILE A 76 8.48 -9.44 6.05
CA ILE A 76 7.09 -9.48 6.49
C ILE A 76 6.18 -9.12 5.32
N PRO A 77 5.13 -9.89 5.04
CA PRO A 77 4.14 -9.52 4.03
C PRO A 77 3.52 -8.15 4.33
N VAL A 78 3.43 -7.29 3.31
CA VAL A 78 2.90 -5.93 3.48
C VAL A 78 2.00 -5.52 2.31
N LEU A 79 0.92 -4.83 2.65
CA LEU A 79 0.07 -4.10 1.72
C LEU A 79 0.08 -2.62 2.09
N GLY A 80 0.47 -1.77 1.16
CA GLY A 80 0.39 -0.32 1.28
C GLY A 80 -0.74 0.26 0.45
N ILE A 81 -1.54 1.15 1.05
CA ILE A 81 -2.67 1.80 0.39
C ILE A 81 -2.41 3.31 0.32
N CYS A 82 -2.53 3.90 -0.86
CA CYS A 82 -2.35 5.32 -1.13
C CYS A 82 -0.98 5.81 -0.64
N LEU A 83 -0.89 6.53 0.47
CA LEU A 83 0.40 6.94 1.06
C LEU A 83 1.32 5.75 1.32
N GLY A 84 0.78 4.63 1.81
CA GLY A 84 1.54 3.39 2.02
C GLY A 84 2.09 2.80 0.72
N HIS A 85 1.32 2.84 -0.37
CA HIS A 85 1.77 2.47 -1.71
C HIS A 85 2.90 3.38 -2.20
N GLN A 86 2.73 4.69 -2.07
CA GLN A 86 3.74 5.67 -2.45
C GLN A 86 5.05 5.46 -1.67
N ALA A 87 4.95 5.21 -0.37
CA ALA A 87 6.08 4.92 0.48
C ALA A 87 6.84 3.65 0.06
N ILE A 88 6.14 2.61 -0.34
CA ILE A 88 6.75 1.39 -0.89
C ILE A 88 7.52 1.73 -2.17
N CYS A 89 6.92 2.47 -3.10
CA CYS A 89 7.61 2.86 -4.33
C CYS A 89 8.90 3.63 -4.05
N GLU A 90 8.86 4.61 -3.17
CA GLU A 90 10.04 5.41 -2.79
C GLU A 90 11.08 4.61 -2.03
N ALA A 91 10.67 3.68 -1.16
CA ALA A 91 11.59 2.84 -0.39
C ALA A 91 12.48 1.96 -1.29
N PHE A 92 12.02 1.61 -2.47
CA PHE A 92 12.79 0.86 -3.47
C PHE A 92 13.46 1.75 -4.52
N GLY A 93 13.46 3.07 -4.35
CA GLY A 93 14.12 4.02 -5.22
C GLY A 93 13.26 4.59 -6.33
N GLY A 94 11.96 4.34 -6.31
CA GLY A 94 11.00 4.99 -7.18
C GLY A 94 10.78 6.45 -6.82
N GLU A 95 10.12 7.18 -7.70
CA GLU A 95 9.80 8.58 -7.53
C GLU A 95 8.29 8.80 -7.59
N VAL A 96 7.78 9.61 -6.67
CA VAL A 96 6.36 9.99 -6.58
C VAL A 96 6.24 11.47 -6.89
N SER A 97 5.28 11.84 -7.73
CA SER A 97 5.00 13.21 -8.12
C SER A 97 3.50 13.42 -8.30
N TYR A 98 3.11 14.60 -8.78
CA TYR A 98 1.71 14.89 -9.02
C TYR A 98 1.10 13.93 -10.05
N ALA A 99 -0.11 13.44 -9.74
CA ALA A 99 -0.90 12.64 -10.67
C ALA A 99 -1.29 13.49 -11.90
N LYS A 100 -1.54 12.83 -13.03
CA LYS A 100 -1.98 13.50 -14.27
C LYS A 100 -3.30 14.24 -14.08
N GLU A 101 -4.14 13.75 -13.20
CA GLU A 101 -5.42 14.34 -12.83
C GLU A 101 -5.61 14.30 -11.32
N LEU A 102 -6.05 15.41 -10.71
CA LEU A 102 -6.40 15.45 -9.29
C LEU A 102 -7.64 14.60 -9.05
N MET A 103 -7.52 13.62 -8.16
CA MET A 103 -8.57 12.66 -7.84
C MET A 103 -9.09 12.84 -6.41
N HIS A 104 -10.41 13.00 -6.28
CA HIS A 104 -11.08 13.01 -4.98
C HIS A 104 -12.42 12.29 -5.08
N GLY A 105 -12.42 10.99 -4.80
CA GLY A 105 -13.62 10.16 -4.80
C GLY A 105 -14.19 9.86 -6.19
N LYS A 106 -13.47 10.16 -7.27
CA LYS A 106 -13.92 9.84 -8.63
C LYS A 106 -13.81 8.35 -8.89
N LYS A 107 -14.92 7.77 -9.32
CA LYS A 107 -14.97 6.38 -9.75
C LYS A 107 -14.40 6.25 -11.16
N LYS A 108 -13.38 5.41 -11.29
CA LYS A 108 -12.68 5.16 -12.55
C LYS A 108 -12.47 3.67 -12.78
N THR A 109 -12.28 3.30 -14.04
CA THR A 109 -11.91 1.94 -14.41
C THR A 109 -10.42 1.73 -14.19
N ILE A 110 -10.09 0.66 -13.50
CA ILE A 110 -8.72 0.21 -13.25
C ILE A 110 -8.50 -1.08 -14.03
N TYR A 111 -7.40 -1.15 -14.76
CA TYR A 111 -7.02 -2.30 -15.57
C TYR A 111 -5.90 -3.08 -14.87
N THR A 112 -6.07 -4.39 -14.72
CA THR A 112 -5.01 -5.25 -14.21
C THR A 112 -3.95 -5.47 -15.28
N VAL A 113 -2.69 -5.53 -14.84
CA VAL A 113 -1.51 -5.75 -15.71
C VAL A 113 -0.79 -7.00 -15.24
N GLY A 114 -0.70 -8.00 -16.10
CA GLY A 114 -0.10 -9.29 -15.73
C GLY A 114 -0.89 -10.02 -14.65
N LYS A 115 -0.18 -10.84 -13.87
CA LYS A 115 -0.77 -11.62 -12.77
C LYS A 115 -0.34 -11.04 -11.43
N SER A 116 -1.28 -10.91 -10.51
CA SER A 116 -1.03 -10.52 -9.13
C SER A 116 -1.96 -11.29 -8.20
N ARG A 117 -1.43 -11.72 -7.05
CA ARG A 117 -2.22 -12.43 -6.03
C ARG A 117 -3.37 -11.58 -5.49
N ILE A 118 -3.14 -10.27 -5.32
CA ILE A 118 -4.15 -9.38 -4.75
C ILE A 118 -5.32 -9.09 -5.71
N PHE A 119 -5.19 -9.45 -6.98
CA PHE A 119 -6.24 -9.25 -8.00
C PHE A 119 -6.83 -10.55 -8.54
N GLU A 120 -6.52 -11.68 -7.94
CA GLU A 120 -7.14 -12.95 -8.32
C GLU A 120 -8.68 -12.87 -8.21
N GLY A 121 -9.35 -13.26 -9.27
CA GLY A 121 -10.82 -13.27 -9.33
C GLY A 121 -11.47 -11.94 -9.71
N LEU A 122 -10.71 -10.86 -9.90
CA LEU A 122 -11.26 -9.55 -10.31
C LEU A 122 -11.35 -9.36 -11.83
N GLY A 123 -10.79 -10.29 -12.63
CA GLY A 123 -10.76 -10.17 -14.08
C GLY A 123 -9.75 -9.14 -14.58
N ASP A 124 -9.98 -8.64 -15.80
CA ASP A 124 -9.05 -7.73 -16.49
C ASP A 124 -9.24 -6.26 -16.08
N SER A 125 -10.37 -5.92 -15.47
CA SER A 125 -10.68 -4.57 -15.04
C SER A 125 -11.71 -4.56 -13.90
N PHE A 126 -11.72 -3.49 -13.15
CA PHE A 126 -12.71 -3.22 -12.09
C PHE A 126 -12.89 -1.73 -11.87
N GLN A 127 -13.97 -1.36 -11.22
CA GLN A 127 -14.23 0.04 -10.84
C GLN A 127 -13.68 0.32 -9.45
N ALA A 128 -12.97 1.43 -9.30
CA ALA A 128 -12.47 1.89 -8.00
C ALA A 128 -12.60 3.40 -7.87
N ALA A 129 -12.82 3.87 -6.66
CA ALA A 129 -12.75 5.28 -6.35
C ALA A 129 -11.29 5.69 -6.12
N ARG A 130 -10.87 6.80 -6.73
CA ARG A 130 -9.52 7.34 -6.59
C ARG A 130 -9.54 8.58 -5.70
N TYR A 131 -8.61 8.64 -4.75
CA TYR A 131 -8.52 9.71 -3.73
C TYR A 131 -7.11 10.31 -3.62
N HIS A 132 -6.33 10.29 -4.71
CA HIS A 132 -4.93 10.70 -4.65
C HIS A 132 -4.65 11.91 -5.54
N SER A 133 -3.73 12.75 -5.10
CA SER A 133 -3.13 13.84 -5.88
C SER A 133 -1.70 13.53 -6.32
N LEU A 134 -1.10 12.47 -5.80
CA LEU A 134 0.24 11.99 -6.10
C LEU A 134 0.18 10.58 -6.68
N ALA A 135 1.13 10.26 -7.55
CA ALA A 135 1.28 8.95 -8.16
C ALA A 135 2.76 8.60 -8.36
N ALA A 136 3.07 7.31 -8.35
CA ALA A 136 4.40 6.84 -8.72
C ALA A 136 4.65 7.09 -10.21
N LEU A 137 5.83 7.60 -10.54
CA LEU A 137 6.23 7.83 -11.93
C LEU A 137 6.64 6.51 -12.58
N LYS A 138 5.98 6.16 -13.67
CA LYS A 138 6.17 4.89 -14.37
C LYS A 138 7.59 4.72 -14.91
N ASP A 139 8.19 5.77 -15.44
CA ASP A 139 9.55 5.78 -15.98
C ASP A 139 10.65 5.82 -14.90
N LYS A 140 10.27 6.04 -13.64
CA LYS A 140 11.17 6.05 -12.48
C LYS A 140 10.98 4.84 -11.56
N LEU A 141 10.08 3.92 -11.91
CA LEU A 141 9.84 2.73 -11.10
C LEU A 141 11.04 1.77 -11.23
N PRO A 142 11.61 1.28 -10.10
CA PRO A 142 12.73 0.34 -10.16
C PRO A 142 12.27 -1.04 -10.67
N ASP A 143 13.19 -1.82 -11.24
CA ASP A 143 12.90 -3.13 -11.84
C ASP A 143 12.37 -4.17 -10.86
N VAL A 144 12.64 -4.00 -9.54
CA VAL A 144 12.15 -4.91 -8.49
C VAL A 144 10.66 -4.74 -8.21
N LEU A 145 10.05 -3.65 -8.67
CA LEU A 145 8.62 -3.40 -8.57
C LEU A 145 7.98 -3.50 -9.95
N LYS A 146 7.06 -4.43 -10.11
CA LYS A 146 6.26 -4.53 -11.33
C LYS A 146 4.91 -3.84 -11.15
N VAL A 147 4.43 -3.17 -12.19
CA VAL A 147 3.09 -2.61 -12.24
C VAL A 147 2.08 -3.75 -12.39
N THR A 148 1.09 -3.79 -11.52
CA THR A 148 0.03 -4.82 -11.54
C THR A 148 -1.35 -4.26 -11.80
N ALA A 149 -1.53 -2.94 -11.76
CA ALA A 149 -2.73 -2.25 -12.21
C ALA A 149 -2.42 -0.83 -12.68
N GLU A 150 -3.18 -0.39 -13.67
CA GLU A 150 -3.11 0.96 -14.24
C GLU A 150 -4.51 1.55 -14.41
N ALA A 151 -4.62 2.87 -14.31
CA ALA A 151 -5.82 3.60 -14.67
C ALA A 151 -5.88 3.85 -16.20
N GLU A 152 -7.02 4.34 -16.69
CA GLU A 152 -7.23 4.67 -18.10
C GLU A 152 -6.21 5.70 -18.63
N ASP A 153 -5.76 6.62 -17.78
CA ASP A 153 -4.75 7.64 -18.12
C ASP A 153 -3.30 7.12 -18.07
N GLY A 154 -3.11 5.83 -17.77
CA GLY A 154 -1.79 5.19 -17.66
C GLY A 154 -1.12 5.38 -16.30
N GLU A 155 -1.78 6.02 -15.32
CA GLU A 155 -1.25 6.13 -13.97
C GLU A 155 -1.11 4.76 -13.32
N ILE A 156 0.01 4.54 -12.61
CA ILE A 156 0.21 3.35 -11.80
C ILE A 156 -0.80 3.33 -10.64
N MET A 157 -1.59 2.27 -10.56
CA MET A 157 -2.55 2.07 -9.49
C MET A 157 -2.14 0.99 -8.51
N ALA A 158 -1.33 0.03 -8.93
CA ALA A 158 -0.77 -1.00 -8.05
C ALA A 158 0.59 -1.47 -8.53
N VAL A 159 1.41 -1.84 -7.55
CA VAL A 159 2.72 -2.45 -7.75
C VAL A 159 2.87 -3.67 -6.87
N GLU A 160 3.75 -4.57 -7.27
CA GLU A 160 4.12 -5.78 -6.53
C GLU A 160 5.62 -6.00 -6.65
N HIS A 161 6.28 -6.34 -5.55
CA HIS A 161 7.69 -6.73 -5.60
C HIS A 161 7.86 -8.05 -6.35
N THR A 162 8.92 -8.17 -7.14
CA THR A 162 9.17 -9.34 -7.99
C THR A 162 9.50 -10.61 -7.20
N GLU A 163 10.00 -10.49 -5.96
CA GLU A 163 10.44 -11.63 -5.14
C GLU A 163 9.75 -11.72 -3.78
N TYR A 164 9.46 -10.59 -3.14
CA TYR A 164 8.92 -10.55 -1.79
C TYR A 164 7.41 -10.26 -1.78
N PRO A 165 6.68 -10.67 -0.73
CA PRO A 165 5.23 -10.40 -0.61
C PRO A 165 4.96 -8.95 -0.21
N ILE A 166 5.36 -8.02 -1.06
CA ILE A 166 5.21 -6.56 -0.89
C ILE A 166 4.30 -6.06 -2.00
N TYR A 167 3.18 -5.46 -1.60
CA TYR A 167 2.11 -4.98 -2.46
C TYR A 167 1.76 -3.54 -2.15
N GLY A 168 1.53 -2.74 -3.18
CA GLY A 168 1.09 -1.36 -3.04
C GLY A 168 -0.01 -0.99 -4.04
#